data_e5fa221c8c0777d2f726f785f473ccfa
#
_entry.id   e5fa221c8c0777d2f726f785f473ccfa
#
_cell.length_a   1.000
_cell.length_b   1.000
_cell.length_c   1.000
_cell.angle_alpha   90.00
_cell.angle_beta   90.00
_cell.angle_gamma   90.00
#
_symmetry.space_group_name_H-M   'P 1'
#
loop_
_entity.id
_entity.type
_entity.pdbx_description
1 polymer ?
#
loop_
_entity_poly.entity_id
_entity_poly.type
_entity_poly.pdbx_seq_one_letter_code
_entity_poly.pdbx_strand_id
1 'polypeptide(L)'
;MISIKFSKTIPKGLILFCFFSGIVNFTMAQEMIPLWPDGKMPNSKGLHLPDSIAKGFLFSTTSPRIYAFPAAKENNTGAAVLIVPGGGYLRLPSDYSKNATALFYQSKGINAFVLCHRLPDSKDLIHPEKAPLQDAQRAMRIIRANASRWSIDPDRVGVAGTSAGGHVASTLGTHQEDVSTIGDSLDQYSFKPTFMILVSGVISFKEAIVHKGSRDRLIGSNPSTEMVRNYSNENQVTKETPTTLLIHGDNDKTVPSLNSLVFYQALHAAGVPASIHIFPYGGHGYTVNKNPGTATMWPSIAMEWLKEMKMIPE
;
A
#
# COMPACT_ATOMS: atom_id res chain seq x y z
N MET A 1 27.24 -89.54 26.31
CA MET A 1 27.86 -88.23 25.98
C MET A 1 27.11 -87.67 24.74
N ILE A 2 26.12 -86.83 25.00
CA ILE A 2 25.25 -86.29 23.96
C ILE A 2 25.77 -84.84 23.58
N SER A 3 26.16 -84.69 22.33
CA SER A 3 26.63 -83.42 21.84
C SER A 3 25.45 -82.64 21.20
N ILE A 4 25.05 -81.52 21.78
CA ILE A 4 24.04 -80.61 21.22
C ILE A 4 24.71 -79.52 20.41
N LYS A 5 24.44 -79.52 19.09
CA LYS A 5 24.83 -78.40 18.20
C LYS A 5 23.78 -77.29 18.22
N PHE A 6 24.13 -76.15 18.67
CA PHE A 6 23.33 -74.91 18.50
C PHE A 6 23.55 -74.29 17.13
N SER A 7 22.49 -74.23 16.34
CA SER A 7 22.45 -73.42 15.11
C SER A 7 22.01 -72.04 15.47
N LYS A 8 22.85 -71.00 15.14
CA LYS A 8 22.52 -69.55 15.24
C LYS A 8 22.00 -69.09 13.89
N THR A 9 20.71 -68.96 13.77
CA THR A 9 20.08 -68.16 12.67
C THR A 9 19.88 -66.73 13.13
N ILE A 10 20.55 -65.77 12.41
CA ILE A 10 20.39 -64.33 12.60
C ILE A 10 19.21 -63.89 11.72
N PRO A 11 18.15 -63.24 12.25
CA PRO A 11 17.11 -62.68 11.41
C PRO A 11 17.60 -61.43 10.71
N LYS A 12 17.42 -61.34 9.39
CA LYS A 12 17.65 -60.16 8.57
C LYS A 12 16.67 -59.07 8.98
N GLY A 13 17.13 -58.13 9.76
CA GLY A 13 16.37 -56.93 10.11
C GLY A 13 16.18 -56.05 8.87
N LEU A 14 14.94 -55.78 8.51
CA LEU A 14 14.52 -54.83 7.49
C LEU A 14 14.74 -53.42 8.07
N ILE A 15 15.78 -52.75 7.62
CA ILE A 15 16.01 -51.33 7.97
C ILE A 15 15.08 -50.50 7.10
N LEU A 16 13.98 -50.04 7.71
CA LEU A 16 13.05 -49.10 7.09
C LEU A 16 13.68 -47.70 7.15
N PHE A 17 14.24 -47.23 6.04
CA PHE A 17 14.68 -45.83 5.91
C PHE A 17 13.45 -44.92 5.76
N CYS A 18 13.01 -44.34 6.88
CA CYS A 18 12.05 -43.23 6.81
C CYS A 18 12.75 -42.00 6.26
N PHE A 19 12.52 -41.69 4.96
CA PHE A 19 12.83 -40.41 4.41
C PHE A 19 11.91 -39.36 5.03
N PHE A 20 12.38 -38.68 6.06
CA PHE A 20 11.76 -37.44 6.51
C PHE A 20 12.07 -36.36 5.45
N SER A 21 11.13 -36.18 4.53
CA SER A 21 11.13 -34.99 3.66
C SER A 21 10.81 -33.78 4.54
N GLY A 22 11.84 -33.21 5.15
CA GLY A 22 11.72 -31.94 5.82
C GLY A 22 11.33 -30.88 4.78
N ILE A 23 10.07 -30.45 4.80
CA ILE A 23 9.66 -29.23 4.09
C ILE A 23 10.40 -28.09 4.78
N VAL A 24 11.53 -27.71 4.22
CA VAL A 24 12.22 -26.48 4.61
C VAL A 24 11.32 -25.34 4.10
N ASN A 25 10.46 -24.83 4.97
CA ASN A 25 9.80 -23.55 4.72
C ASN A 25 10.90 -22.49 4.70
N PHE A 26 11.41 -22.18 3.54
CA PHE A 26 12.15 -20.94 3.33
C PHE A 26 11.17 -19.79 3.58
N THR A 27 11.17 -19.27 4.79
CA THR A 27 10.66 -17.93 5.04
C THR A 27 11.57 -16.99 4.23
N MET A 28 11.17 -16.70 2.99
CA MET A 28 11.82 -15.69 2.19
C MET A 28 11.74 -14.40 2.98
N ALA A 29 12.91 -13.87 3.36
CA ALA A 29 12.98 -12.54 3.97
C ALA A 29 12.24 -11.58 3.04
N GLN A 30 11.36 -10.75 3.61
CA GLN A 30 10.60 -9.78 2.84
C GLN A 30 11.54 -8.92 2.00
N GLU A 31 11.33 -8.90 0.70
CA GLU A 31 12.14 -8.12 -0.22
C GLU A 31 11.89 -6.63 -0.05
N MET A 32 12.95 -5.88 0.18
CA MET A 32 12.97 -4.43 0.22
C MET A 32 13.59 -3.89 -1.07
N ILE A 33 12.89 -3.00 -1.75
CA ILE A 33 13.32 -2.43 -3.02
C ILE A 33 13.41 -0.91 -2.87
N PRO A 34 14.62 -0.33 -2.98
CA PRO A 34 14.80 1.12 -3.01
C PRO A 34 14.06 1.76 -4.19
N LEU A 35 13.50 2.94 -3.98
CA LEU A 35 12.78 3.65 -5.07
C LEU A 35 13.74 4.35 -6.03
N TRP A 36 14.82 4.89 -5.52
CA TRP A 36 15.71 5.77 -6.27
C TRP A 36 17.13 5.18 -6.34
N PRO A 37 17.79 5.27 -7.49
CA PRO A 37 19.21 4.97 -7.56
C PRO A 37 20.03 5.93 -6.70
N ASP A 38 21.18 5.50 -6.22
CA ASP A 38 22.08 6.31 -5.41
C ASP A 38 22.41 7.64 -6.11
N GLY A 39 22.27 8.74 -5.36
CA GLY A 39 22.53 10.10 -5.82
C GLY A 39 21.53 10.67 -6.85
N LYS A 40 20.46 9.92 -7.21
CA LYS A 40 19.47 10.37 -8.20
C LYS A 40 18.07 10.60 -7.62
N MET A 41 17.92 10.62 -6.32
CA MET A 41 16.64 10.91 -5.67
C MET A 41 16.24 12.37 -5.94
N PRO A 42 15.11 12.65 -6.61
CA PRO A 42 14.70 14.01 -6.90
C PRO A 42 14.25 14.73 -5.62
N ASN A 43 14.25 16.07 -5.64
CA ASN A 43 13.73 16.87 -4.54
C ASN A 43 14.51 16.70 -3.21
N SER A 44 15.78 16.26 -3.29
CA SER A 44 16.72 16.13 -2.17
C SER A 44 17.76 17.23 -2.21
N LYS A 45 18.14 17.74 -1.04
CA LYS A 45 19.29 18.66 -0.84
C LYS A 45 20.61 17.90 -0.72
N GLY A 46 20.59 16.56 -0.72
CA GLY A 46 21.78 15.72 -0.57
C GLY A 46 22.35 15.68 0.83
N LEU A 47 21.51 15.85 1.88
CA LEU A 47 21.99 15.90 3.27
C LEU A 47 22.33 14.52 3.84
N HIS A 48 21.99 13.42 3.18
CA HIS A 48 22.26 12.03 3.61
C HIS A 48 21.90 11.77 5.09
N LEU A 49 20.74 12.26 5.53
CA LEU A 49 20.26 12.11 6.91
C LEU A 49 19.89 10.64 7.17
N PRO A 50 20.16 10.11 8.39
CA PRO A 50 19.69 8.77 8.73
C PRO A 50 18.18 8.70 8.91
N ASP A 51 17.60 7.52 8.73
CA ASP A 51 16.23 7.26 9.13
C ASP A 51 16.07 7.46 10.65
N SER A 52 15.02 8.18 11.06
CA SER A 52 14.72 8.43 12.48
C SER A 52 13.63 7.48 12.95
N ILE A 53 14.00 6.51 13.81
CA ILE A 53 13.08 5.50 14.34
C ILE A 53 12.90 5.68 15.84
N ALA A 54 11.66 5.76 16.31
CA ALA A 54 11.32 5.78 17.73
C ALA A 54 9.98 5.08 17.98
N LYS A 55 9.88 4.32 19.08
CA LYS A 55 8.65 3.63 19.52
C LYS A 55 7.92 2.84 18.43
N GLY A 56 8.67 2.15 17.55
CA GLY A 56 8.11 1.36 16.46
C GLY A 56 7.61 2.17 15.25
N PHE A 57 7.95 3.45 15.19
CA PHE A 57 7.62 4.33 14.06
C PHE A 57 8.85 4.99 13.47
N LEU A 58 8.78 5.24 12.18
CA LEU A 58 9.71 6.01 11.39
C LEU A 58 9.20 7.44 11.29
N PHE A 59 9.94 8.42 11.81
CA PHE A 59 9.60 9.84 11.81
C PHE A 59 10.31 10.64 10.71
N SER A 60 11.36 10.08 10.13
CA SER A 60 12.02 10.61 8.95
C SER A 60 12.58 9.45 8.16
N THR A 61 12.40 9.46 6.85
CA THR A 61 13.10 8.54 5.95
C THR A 61 13.74 9.30 4.82
N THR A 62 14.99 8.99 4.57
CA THR A 62 15.80 9.49 3.45
C THR A 62 16.06 8.39 2.43
N SER A 63 15.60 7.17 2.71
CA SER A 63 15.73 6.00 1.85
C SER A 63 14.33 5.44 1.54
N PRO A 64 13.52 6.13 0.72
CA PRO A 64 12.19 5.66 0.37
C PRO A 64 12.26 4.34 -0.41
N ARG A 65 11.35 3.42 -0.10
CA ARG A 65 11.40 2.04 -0.56
C ARG A 65 10.02 1.39 -0.58
N ILE A 66 9.89 0.29 -1.28
CA ILE A 66 8.73 -0.61 -1.18
C ILE A 66 9.15 -1.95 -0.58
N TYR A 67 8.21 -2.58 0.12
CA TYR A 67 8.33 -3.93 0.65
C TYR A 67 7.39 -4.84 -0.12
N ALA A 68 7.94 -5.86 -0.79
CA ALA A 68 7.18 -6.75 -1.66
C ALA A 68 6.59 -7.94 -0.89
N PHE A 69 5.33 -8.24 -1.14
CA PHE A 69 4.57 -9.40 -0.68
C PHE A 69 3.96 -10.09 -1.90
N PRO A 70 4.77 -10.81 -2.67
CA PRO A 70 4.27 -11.47 -3.87
C PRO A 70 3.29 -12.58 -3.52
N ALA A 71 2.22 -12.70 -4.31
CA ALA A 71 1.28 -13.81 -4.19
C ALA A 71 1.95 -15.15 -4.51
N ALA A 72 1.50 -16.23 -3.88
CA ALA A 72 1.96 -17.56 -4.24
C ALA A 72 1.55 -17.87 -5.68
N LYS A 73 2.44 -18.54 -6.43
CA LYS A 73 2.28 -18.77 -7.87
C LYS A 73 0.95 -19.48 -8.18
N GLU A 74 0.54 -20.38 -7.31
CA GLU A 74 -0.62 -21.25 -7.49
C GLU A 74 -1.95 -20.50 -7.44
N ASN A 75 -2.00 -19.38 -6.73
CA ASN A 75 -3.22 -18.58 -6.57
C ASN A 75 -3.07 -17.12 -7.07
N ASN A 76 -1.98 -16.82 -7.80
CA ASN A 76 -1.71 -15.47 -8.29
C ASN A 76 -2.78 -15.03 -9.31
N THR A 77 -3.51 -13.99 -9.00
CA THR A 77 -4.57 -13.41 -9.84
C THR A 77 -4.02 -12.53 -10.98
N GLY A 78 -2.74 -12.21 -10.95
CA GLY A 78 -2.12 -11.22 -11.82
C GLY A 78 -2.36 -9.77 -11.40
N ALA A 79 -3.16 -9.50 -10.38
CA ALA A 79 -3.36 -8.16 -9.86
C ALA A 79 -2.25 -7.75 -8.88
N ALA A 80 -2.06 -6.43 -8.77
CA ALA A 80 -1.15 -5.87 -7.78
C ALA A 80 -1.76 -4.64 -7.09
N VAL A 81 -1.35 -4.38 -5.84
CA VAL A 81 -1.76 -3.22 -5.08
C VAL A 81 -0.58 -2.57 -4.35
N LEU A 82 -0.38 -1.27 -4.58
CA LEU A 82 0.53 -0.45 -3.77
C LEU A 82 -0.23 0.01 -2.53
N ILE A 83 0.22 -0.37 -1.35
CA ILE A 83 -0.38 0.00 -0.06
C ILE A 83 0.37 1.19 0.51
N VAL A 84 -0.36 2.27 0.77
CA VAL A 84 0.17 3.50 1.37
C VAL A 84 -0.33 3.61 2.81
N PRO A 85 0.54 3.41 3.81
CA PRO A 85 0.16 3.46 5.22
C PRO A 85 -0.25 4.86 5.67
N GLY A 86 -1.13 4.91 6.67
CA GLY A 86 -1.43 6.14 7.40
C GLY A 86 -0.30 6.56 8.34
N GLY A 87 -0.51 7.71 8.99
CA GLY A 87 0.43 8.27 9.97
C GLY A 87 0.44 9.79 10.03
N GLY A 88 -0.56 10.45 9.42
CA GLY A 88 -0.74 11.90 9.48
C GLY A 88 0.39 12.70 8.86
N TYR A 89 1.16 12.12 7.93
CA TYR A 89 2.42 12.67 7.42
C TYR A 89 3.49 12.92 8.49
N LEU A 90 3.22 12.52 9.74
CA LEU A 90 4.16 12.64 10.85
C LEU A 90 5.11 11.45 10.94
N ARG A 91 4.58 10.26 10.66
CA ARG A 91 5.30 9.00 10.87
C ARG A 91 4.75 7.89 9.99
N LEU A 92 5.56 6.84 9.82
CA LEU A 92 5.17 5.58 9.19
C LEU A 92 5.49 4.41 10.13
N PRO A 93 4.95 3.21 9.92
CA PRO A 93 5.44 2.02 10.61
C PRO A 93 6.94 1.82 10.36
N SER A 94 7.70 1.36 11.34
CA SER A 94 9.13 1.04 11.15
C SER A 94 9.36 -0.42 10.74
N ASP A 95 8.40 -1.30 11.03
CA ASP A 95 8.41 -2.71 10.64
C ASP A 95 7.22 -3.00 9.73
N TYR A 96 7.52 -3.43 8.53
CA TYR A 96 6.53 -3.77 7.51
C TYR A 96 6.34 -5.28 7.35
N SER A 97 7.16 -6.11 7.98
CA SER A 97 7.14 -7.58 7.83
C SER A 97 5.79 -8.22 8.22
N LYS A 98 5.06 -7.57 9.11
CA LYS A 98 3.74 -8.01 9.60
C LYS A 98 2.61 -7.08 9.16
N ASN A 99 2.75 -6.42 8.02
CA ASN A 99 1.70 -5.56 7.52
C ASN A 99 0.44 -6.39 7.19
N ALA A 100 -0.58 -6.27 8.05
CA ALA A 100 -1.79 -7.08 7.96
C ALA A 100 -2.53 -6.89 6.63
N THR A 101 -2.55 -5.68 6.08
CA THR A 101 -3.20 -5.38 4.80
C THR A 101 -2.45 -6.05 3.63
N ALA A 102 -1.13 -6.02 3.64
CA ALA A 102 -0.33 -6.69 2.61
C ALA A 102 -0.51 -8.21 2.67
N LEU A 103 -0.43 -8.80 3.88
CA LEU A 103 -0.66 -10.22 4.09
C LEU A 103 -2.08 -10.65 3.68
N PHE A 104 -3.09 -9.79 3.93
CA PHE A 104 -4.46 -10.04 3.47
C PHE A 104 -4.52 -10.13 1.94
N TYR A 105 -4.04 -9.12 1.21
CA TYR A 105 -4.07 -9.14 -0.26
C TYR A 105 -3.23 -10.30 -0.82
N GLN A 106 -2.05 -10.54 -0.26
CA GLN A 106 -1.21 -11.68 -0.63
C GLN A 106 -1.96 -13.01 -0.49
N SER A 107 -2.68 -13.22 0.64
CA SER A 107 -3.48 -14.43 0.87
C SER A 107 -4.64 -14.61 -0.12
N LYS A 108 -5.05 -13.52 -0.78
CA LYS A 108 -6.10 -13.50 -1.81
C LYS A 108 -5.52 -13.58 -3.24
N GLY A 109 -4.25 -13.89 -3.39
CA GLY A 109 -3.60 -13.99 -4.69
C GLY A 109 -3.28 -12.65 -5.36
N ILE A 110 -3.33 -11.56 -4.61
CA ILE A 110 -2.98 -10.22 -5.10
C ILE A 110 -1.57 -9.86 -4.64
N ASN A 111 -0.68 -9.51 -5.56
CA ASN A 111 0.65 -9.05 -5.22
C ASN A 111 0.57 -7.71 -4.47
N ALA A 112 1.08 -7.64 -3.26
CA ALA A 112 1.01 -6.43 -2.45
C ALA A 112 2.39 -5.81 -2.25
N PHE A 113 2.44 -4.48 -2.28
CA PHE A 113 3.67 -3.71 -2.07
C PHE A 113 3.38 -2.61 -1.07
N VAL A 114 4.15 -2.52 0.02
CA VAL A 114 3.93 -1.48 1.03
C VAL A 114 4.94 -0.36 0.84
N LEU A 115 4.45 0.85 0.68
CA LEU A 115 5.26 2.03 0.44
C LEU A 115 5.77 2.63 1.75
N CYS A 116 7.07 2.80 1.84
CA CYS A 116 7.73 3.66 2.81
C CYS A 116 8.18 4.93 2.08
N HIS A 117 7.31 5.94 2.04
CA HIS A 117 7.58 7.19 1.35
C HIS A 117 8.28 8.21 2.24
N ARG A 118 8.94 9.21 1.64
CA ARG A 118 9.49 10.35 2.38
C ARG A 118 8.38 11.12 3.10
N LEU A 119 8.69 11.56 4.32
CA LEU A 119 7.80 12.38 5.12
C LEU A 119 8.13 13.86 4.91
N PRO A 120 7.10 14.75 4.82
CA PRO A 120 7.30 16.17 4.52
C PRO A 120 8.18 16.94 5.52
N ASP A 121 8.24 16.50 6.78
CA ASP A 121 9.08 17.14 7.82
C ASP A 121 10.59 16.90 7.64
N SER A 122 11.01 16.14 6.63
CA SER A 122 12.42 15.88 6.35
C SER A 122 13.15 17.15 5.92
N LYS A 123 14.24 17.49 6.61
CA LYS A 123 15.09 18.66 6.29
C LYS A 123 15.80 18.54 4.95
N ASP A 124 15.88 17.33 4.39
CA ASP A 124 16.49 17.05 3.10
C ASP A 124 15.63 17.51 1.91
N LEU A 125 14.32 17.74 2.12
CA LEU A 125 13.41 18.08 1.04
C LEU A 125 13.49 19.56 0.62
N ILE A 126 13.45 19.78 -0.70
CA ILE A 126 13.34 21.12 -1.32
C ILE A 126 11.86 21.53 -1.38
N HIS A 127 10.99 20.62 -1.84
CA HIS A 127 9.54 20.74 -1.96
C HIS A 127 8.84 19.63 -1.18
N PRO A 128 8.62 19.85 0.14
CA PRO A 128 8.06 18.81 1.02
C PRO A 128 6.74 18.21 0.52
N GLU A 129 5.88 19.04 -0.07
CA GLU A 129 4.56 18.66 -0.56
C GLU A 129 4.59 17.68 -1.74
N LYS A 130 5.67 17.67 -2.52
CA LYS A 130 5.82 16.81 -3.71
C LYS A 130 6.37 15.42 -3.37
N ALA A 131 7.14 15.30 -2.28
CA ALA A 131 7.92 14.09 -2.00
C ALA A 131 7.08 12.80 -1.86
N PRO A 132 5.95 12.77 -1.13
CA PRO A 132 5.13 11.56 -1.03
C PRO A 132 4.56 11.12 -2.39
N LEU A 133 4.15 12.07 -3.24
CA LEU A 133 3.66 11.76 -4.59
C LEU A 133 4.76 11.24 -5.50
N GLN A 134 5.95 11.86 -5.48
CA GLN A 134 7.12 11.38 -6.23
C GLN A 134 7.43 9.92 -5.92
N ASP A 135 7.47 9.58 -4.64
CA ASP A 135 7.76 8.23 -4.19
C ASP A 135 6.66 7.24 -4.58
N ALA A 136 5.38 7.64 -4.51
CA ALA A 136 4.26 6.82 -4.93
C ALA A 136 4.26 6.56 -6.45
N GLN A 137 4.50 7.59 -7.26
CA GLN A 137 4.63 7.44 -8.72
C GLN A 137 5.80 6.52 -9.08
N ARG A 138 6.95 6.70 -8.43
CA ARG A 138 8.13 5.84 -8.65
C ARG A 138 7.86 4.39 -8.27
N ALA A 139 7.18 4.14 -7.16
CA ALA A 139 6.79 2.80 -6.74
C ALA A 139 5.90 2.09 -7.78
N MET A 140 4.91 2.80 -8.35
CA MET A 140 4.06 2.26 -9.41
C MET A 140 4.86 1.86 -10.65
N ARG A 141 5.85 2.65 -11.03
CA ARG A 141 6.76 2.35 -12.14
C ARG A 141 7.62 1.12 -11.89
N ILE A 142 8.18 0.99 -10.68
CA ILE A 142 8.97 -0.17 -10.27
C ILE A 142 8.11 -1.45 -10.34
N ILE A 143 6.87 -1.41 -9.85
CA ILE A 143 5.95 -2.55 -9.89
C ILE A 143 5.70 -2.97 -11.35
N ARG A 144 5.39 -2.03 -12.24
CA ARG A 144 5.13 -2.32 -13.65
C ARG A 144 6.37 -2.79 -14.42
N ALA A 145 7.52 -2.18 -14.16
CA ALA A 145 8.79 -2.58 -14.78
C ALA A 145 9.19 -4.02 -14.43
N ASN A 146 8.77 -4.51 -13.27
CA ASN A 146 9.05 -5.85 -12.79
C ASN A 146 7.82 -6.77 -12.84
N ALA A 147 6.80 -6.43 -13.62
CA ALA A 147 5.54 -7.17 -13.68
C ALA A 147 5.72 -8.65 -14.01
N SER A 148 6.59 -8.98 -14.97
CA SER A 148 6.91 -10.35 -15.35
C SER A 148 7.51 -11.17 -14.19
N ARG A 149 8.35 -10.55 -13.36
CA ARG A 149 8.98 -11.20 -12.20
C ARG A 149 7.96 -11.72 -11.20
N TRP A 150 6.86 -10.99 -11.00
CA TRP A 150 5.81 -11.31 -10.05
C TRP A 150 4.54 -11.84 -10.71
N SER A 151 4.58 -12.14 -12.01
CA SER A 151 3.41 -12.55 -12.79
C SER A 151 2.24 -11.59 -12.63
N ILE A 152 2.52 -10.29 -12.72
CA ILE A 152 1.55 -9.19 -12.66
C ILE A 152 1.15 -8.80 -14.08
N ASP A 153 -0.15 -8.55 -14.26
CA ASP A 153 -0.68 -7.83 -15.41
C ASP A 153 -0.49 -6.31 -15.18
N PRO A 154 0.32 -5.60 -15.97
CA PRO A 154 0.61 -4.18 -15.76
C PRO A 154 -0.63 -3.28 -15.82
N ASP A 155 -1.74 -3.76 -16.41
CA ASP A 155 -3.01 -3.04 -16.48
C ASP A 155 -3.90 -3.28 -15.26
N ARG A 156 -3.48 -4.14 -14.31
CA ARG A 156 -4.19 -4.46 -13.07
C ARG A 156 -3.39 -4.10 -11.82
N VAL A 157 -2.78 -2.91 -11.83
CA VAL A 157 -1.98 -2.37 -10.72
C VAL A 157 -2.69 -1.18 -10.10
N GLY A 158 -3.21 -1.34 -8.90
CA GLY A 158 -3.93 -0.31 -8.15
C GLY A 158 -3.18 0.21 -6.94
N VAL A 159 -3.85 1.12 -6.20
CA VAL A 159 -3.35 1.68 -4.96
C VAL A 159 -4.39 1.57 -3.85
N ALA A 160 -3.96 1.23 -2.64
CA ALA A 160 -4.78 1.26 -1.44
C ALA A 160 -4.15 2.20 -0.40
N GLY A 161 -4.94 3.12 0.16
CA GLY A 161 -4.42 4.07 1.14
C GLY A 161 -5.33 4.24 2.35
N THR A 162 -4.73 4.39 3.54
CA THR A 162 -5.46 4.59 4.79
C THR A 162 -5.07 5.93 5.41
N SER A 163 -6.05 6.72 5.91
CA SER A 163 -5.79 8.00 6.60
C SER A 163 -4.99 8.97 5.71
N ALA A 164 -3.86 9.49 6.17
CA ALA A 164 -2.95 10.30 5.35
C ALA A 164 -2.39 9.53 4.13
N GLY A 165 -2.25 8.19 4.21
CA GLY A 165 -1.92 7.37 3.06
C GLY A 165 -3.06 7.35 2.01
N GLY A 166 -4.30 7.54 2.44
CA GLY A 166 -5.44 7.78 1.55
C GLY A 166 -5.31 9.09 0.78
N HIS A 167 -4.71 10.13 1.41
CA HIS A 167 -4.39 11.37 0.72
C HIS A 167 -3.31 11.14 -0.36
N VAL A 168 -2.21 10.46 -0.04
CA VAL A 168 -1.18 10.13 -1.04
C VAL A 168 -1.77 9.29 -2.19
N ALA A 169 -2.59 8.28 -1.87
CA ALA A 169 -3.21 7.41 -2.86
C ALA A 169 -4.19 8.18 -3.77
N SER A 170 -5.03 9.05 -3.21
CA SER A 170 -5.94 9.87 -4.01
C SER A 170 -5.20 10.95 -4.80
N THR A 171 -4.12 11.54 -4.26
CA THR A 171 -3.24 12.44 -5.02
C THR A 171 -2.62 11.71 -6.21
N LEU A 172 -2.12 10.48 -6.02
CA LEU A 172 -1.58 9.65 -7.10
C LEU A 172 -2.61 9.38 -8.21
N GLY A 173 -3.87 9.18 -7.84
CA GLY A 173 -4.95 8.89 -8.80
C GLY A 173 -5.55 10.11 -9.50
N THR A 174 -5.42 11.30 -8.91
CA THR A 174 -6.07 12.52 -9.43
C THR A 174 -5.11 13.51 -10.09
N HIS A 175 -3.85 13.59 -9.62
CA HIS A 175 -2.87 14.50 -10.20
C HIS A 175 -2.28 13.91 -11.49
N GLN A 176 -2.24 14.73 -12.54
CA GLN A 176 -1.76 14.30 -13.85
C GLN A 176 -0.27 14.59 -14.08
N GLU A 177 0.31 15.50 -13.29
CA GLU A 177 1.71 15.87 -13.39
C GLU A 177 2.62 14.69 -13.01
N ASP A 178 3.60 14.40 -13.87
CA ASP A 178 4.68 13.48 -13.57
C ASP A 178 5.80 14.22 -12.83
N VAL A 179 5.89 13.96 -11.53
CA VAL A 179 6.89 14.57 -10.66
C VAL A 179 8.04 13.61 -10.29
N SER A 180 8.02 12.38 -10.84
CA SER A 180 8.96 11.31 -10.49
C SER A 180 10.03 11.01 -11.54
N THR A 181 10.02 11.73 -12.66
CA THR A 181 10.97 11.53 -13.78
C THR A 181 12.39 11.95 -13.38
N ILE A 182 13.37 11.08 -13.69
CA ILE A 182 14.81 11.31 -13.47
C ILE A 182 15.67 10.99 -14.67
N GLY A 183 15.09 10.68 -15.83
CA GLY A 183 15.80 10.36 -17.08
C GLY A 183 16.31 8.90 -17.13
N ASP A 184 15.69 7.97 -16.40
CA ASP A 184 16.06 6.57 -16.44
C ASP A 184 15.00 5.70 -17.17
N SER A 185 15.32 4.40 -17.35
CA SER A 185 14.43 3.46 -18.06
C SER A 185 13.08 3.23 -17.37
N LEU A 186 12.91 3.59 -16.10
CA LEU A 186 11.63 3.46 -15.42
C LEU A 186 10.63 4.53 -15.82
N ASP A 187 11.09 5.65 -16.36
CA ASP A 187 10.22 6.77 -16.77
C ASP A 187 9.27 6.41 -17.92
N GLN A 188 9.58 5.35 -18.69
CA GLN A 188 8.69 4.83 -19.74
C GLN A 188 7.44 4.10 -19.21
N TYR A 189 7.43 3.69 -17.94
CA TYR A 189 6.29 2.98 -17.35
C TYR A 189 5.28 3.96 -16.76
N SER A 190 3.99 3.64 -16.88
CA SER A 190 2.92 4.44 -16.28
C SER A 190 2.99 4.45 -14.76
N PHE A 191 2.82 5.62 -14.16
CA PHE A 191 2.65 5.76 -12.71
C PHE A 191 1.19 5.74 -12.28
N LYS A 192 0.22 5.81 -13.22
CA LYS A 192 -1.21 5.91 -12.90
C LYS A 192 -1.74 4.58 -12.35
N PRO A 193 -2.45 4.58 -11.22
CA PRO A 193 -3.12 3.37 -10.75
C PRO A 193 -4.32 3.04 -11.63
N THR A 194 -4.67 1.75 -11.75
CA THR A 194 -5.86 1.30 -12.47
C THR A 194 -7.11 1.36 -11.59
N PHE A 195 -6.94 1.19 -10.28
CA PHE A 195 -8.01 1.31 -9.29
C PHE A 195 -7.49 1.91 -7.99
N MET A 196 -8.40 2.44 -7.16
CA MET A 196 -8.09 2.95 -5.83
C MET A 196 -9.00 2.33 -4.77
N ILE A 197 -8.43 2.01 -3.59
CA ILE A 197 -9.18 1.62 -2.39
C ILE A 197 -8.77 2.55 -1.25
N LEU A 198 -9.69 3.39 -0.79
CA LEU A 198 -9.43 4.43 0.19
C LEU A 198 -10.19 4.14 1.50
N VAL A 199 -9.44 3.89 2.58
CA VAL A 199 -9.99 3.50 3.88
C VAL A 199 -9.78 4.62 4.89
N SER A 200 -10.86 5.25 5.38
CA SER A 200 -10.82 6.42 6.28
C SER A 200 -9.83 7.49 5.76
N GLY A 201 -9.84 7.70 4.44
CA GLY A 201 -8.85 8.53 3.74
C GLY A 201 -9.02 10.01 4.02
N VAL A 202 -7.90 10.71 4.26
CA VAL A 202 -7.86 12.16 4.11
C VAL A 202 -7.97 12.47 2.62
N ILE A 203 -8.85 13.38 2.24
CA ILE A 203 -9.11 13.78 0.85
C ILE A 203 -9.03 15.29 0.71
N SER A 204 -9.76 16.00 1.56
CA SER A 204 -9.93 17.45 1.47
C SER A 204 -9.11 18.17 2.53
N PHE A 205 -8.51 19.28 2.13
CA PHE A 205 -7.86 20.21 3.06
C PHE A 205 -8.71 21.46 3.32
N LYS A 206 -9.99 21.47 2.88
CA LYS A 206 -10.95 22.52 3.22
C LYS A 206 -11.26 22.51 4.71
N GLU A 207 -11.27 23.69 5.35
CA GLU A 207 -11.34 23.87 6.81
C GLU A 207 -12.47 23.09 7.48
N ALA A 208 -13.64 22.99 6.83
CA ALA A 208 -14.81 22.34 7.41
C ALA A 208 -14.66 20.84 7.69
N ILE A 209 -13.77 20.15 6.97
CA ILE A 209 -13.62 18.67 7.04
C ILE A 209 -12.14 18.22 7.10
N VAL A 210 -11.23 19.17 7.31
CA VAL A 210 -9.79 18.93 7.27
C VAL A 210 -9.30 18.05 8.42
N HIS A 211 -8.41 17.11 8.12
CA HIS A 211 -7.48 16.60 9.12
C HIS A 211 -6.30 17.56 9.23
N LYS A 212 -6.41 18.54 10.14
CA LYS A 212 -5.47 19.66 10.26
C LYS A 212 -4.00 19.21 10.34
N GLY A 213 -3.72 18.15 11.12
CA GLY A 213 -2.36 17.64 11.25
C GLY A 213 -1.74 17.16 9.95
N SER A 214 -2.50 16.53 9.04
CA SER A 214 -2.02 16.12 7.72
C SER A 214 -1.79 17.31 6.80
N ARG A 215 -2.73 18.26 6.78
CA ARG A 215 -2.61 19.48 5.97
C ARG A 215 -1.37 20.27 6.36
N ASP A 216 -1.25 20.60 7.65
CA ASP A 216 -0.19 21.49 8.15
C ASP A 216 1.20 20.90 7.93
N ARG A 217 1.34 19.56 7.94
CA ARG A 217 2.62 18.90 7.63
C ARG A 217 2.93 18.86 6.14
N LEU A 218 1.91 18.63 5.32
CA LEU A 218 2.16 18.51 3.88
C LEU A 218 2.37 19.87 3.21
N ILE A 219 1.50 20.85 3.50
CA ILE A 219 1.45 22.15 2.80
C ILE A 219 1.64 23.36 3.71
N GLY A 220 2.09 23.13 4.95
CA GLY A 220 2.34 24.19 5.93
C GLY A 220 1.11 24.58 6.74
N SER A 221 1.34 25.26 7.88
CA SER A 221 0.28 25.67 8.80
C SER A 221 -0.56 26.87 8.31
N ASN A 222 -0.04 27.64 7.35
CA ASN A 222 -0.71 28.78 6.74
C ASN A 222 -0.64 28.65 5.19
N PRO A 223 -1.27 27.61 4.60
CA PRO A 223 -1.22 27.41 3.16
C PRO A 223 -2.02 28.47 2.41
N SER A 224 -1.60 28.80 1.20
CA SER A 224 -2.41 29.62 0.31
C SER A 224 -3.72 28.91 -0.08
N THR A 225 -4.73 29.67 -0.47
CA THR A 225 -6.00 29.11 -0.99
C THR A 225 -5.77 28.19 -2.18
N GLU A 226 -4.78 28.50 -3.01
CA GLU A 226 -4.39 27.68 -4.15
C GLU A 226 -3.81 26.33 -3.70
N MET A 227 -2.90 26.31 -2.73
CA MET A 227 -2.36 25.07 -2.15
C MET A 227 -3.47 24.21 -1.54
N VAL A 228 -4.39 24.82 -0.77
CA VAL A 228 -5.55 24.10 -0.23
C VAL A 228 -6.39 23.51 -1.36
N ARG A 229 -6.66 24.25 -2.42
CA ARG A 229 -7.43 23.78 -3.57
C ARG A 229 -6.72 22.65 -4.30
N ASN A 230 -5.42 22.77 -4.53
CA ASN A 230 -4.63 21.79 -5.28
C ASN A 230 -4.49 20.46 -4.53
N TYR A 231 -4.33 20.51 -3.22
CA TYR A 231 -4.22 19.32 -2.37
C TYR A 231 -5.55 18.88 -1.73
N SER A 232 -6.69 19.44 -2.14
CA SER A 232 -8.02 18.89 -1.90
C SER A 232 -8.41 18.06 -3.11
N ASN A 233 -8.20 16.74 -3.00
CA ASN A 233 -8.21 15.82 -4.15
C ASN A 233 -9.58 15.70 -4.83
N GLU A 234 -10.68 16.03 -4.15
CA GLU A 234 -11.99 16.12 -4.76
C GLU A 234 -12.07 17.21 -5.86
N ASN A 235 -11.20 18.24 -5.80
CA ASN A 235 -11.13 19.27 -6.83
C ASN A 235 -10.28 18.85 -8.04
N GLN A 236 -9.53 17.75 -7.94
CA GLN A 236 -8.62 17.27 -8.98
C GLN A 236 -9.19 16.07 -9.76
N VAL A 237 -10.40 15.64 -9.40
CA VAL A 237 -11.08 14.53 -10.09
C VAL A 237 -11.38 14.91 -11.53
N THR A 238 -11.05 14.01 -12.46
CA THR A 238 -11.36 14.08 -13.88
C THR A 238 -11.92 12.73 -14.34
N LYS A 239 -12.36 12.63 -15.57
CA LYS A 239 -12.81 11.36 -16.18
C LYS A 239 -11.69 10.29 -16.28
N GLU A 240 -10.41 10.69 -16.19
CA GLU A 240 -9.25 9.82 -16.16
C GLU A 240 -8.92 9.32 -14.74
N THR A 241 -9.62 9.80 -13.71
CA THR A 241 -9.44 9.31 -12.34
C THR A 241 -9.83 7.83 -12.26
N PRO A 242 -9.03 6.97 -11.62
CA PRO A 242 -9.31 5.54 -11.54
C PRO A 242 -10.62 5.21 -10.83
N THR A 243 -11.24 4.09 -11.20
CA THR A 243 -12.35 3.52 -10.42
C THR A 243 -11.97 3.39 -8.94
N THR A 244 -12.90 3.72 -8.05
CA THR A 244 -12.56 3.91 -6.63
C THR A 244 -13.57 3.26 -5.68
N LEU A 245 -13.04 2.51 -4.70
CA LEU A 245 -13.78 2.04 -3.53
C LEU A 245 -13.44 2.90 -2.32
N LEU A 246 -14.47 3.42 -1.65
CA LEU A 246 -14.37 4.26 -0.45
C LEU A 246 -14.98 3.53 0.75
N ILE A 247 -14.20 3.40 1.83
CA ILE A 247 -14.61 2.76 3.09
C ILE A 247 -14.40 3.75 4.23
N HIS A 248 -15.43 4.03 5.03
CA HIS A 248 -15.30 4.99 6.14
C HIS A 248 -16.18 4.63 7.35
N GLY A 249 -15.78 5.06 8.53
CA GLY A 249 -16.62 5.05 9.72
C GLY A 249 -17.34 6.38 9.89
N ASP A 250 -18.67 6.38 10.06
CA ASP A 250 -19.43 7.61 10.27
C ASP A 250 -19.01 8.35 11.55
N ASN A 251 -18.67 7.57 12.58
CA ASN A 251 -18.19 8.09 13.86
C ASN A 251 -16.68 8.36 13.91
N ASP A 252 -15.99 8.49 12.78
CA ASP A 252 -14.56 8.85 12.73
C ASP A 252 -14.36 10.30 13.17
N LYS A 253 -13.71 10.48 14.35
CA LYS A 253 -13.40 11.79 14.94
C LYS A 253 -12.04 12.34 14.50
N THR A 254 -11.25 11.56 13.80
CA THR A 254 -9.92 11.95 13.32
C THR A 254 -9.98 12.50 11.91
N VAL A 255 -10.61 11.75 11.00
CA VAL A 255 -10.88 12.16 9.63
C VAL A 255 -12.38 12.06 9.40
N PRO A 256 -13.12 13.18 9.31
CA PRO A 256 -14.56 13.15 9.10
C PRO A 256 -14.94 12.35 7.85
N SER A 257 -15.98 11.50 7.93
CA SER A 257 -16.48 10.69 6.83
C SER A 257 -16.89 11.51 5.60
N LEU A 258 -17.15 12.80 5.80
CA LEU A 258 -17.36 13.78 4.74
C LEU A 258 -16.21 13.84 3.72
N ASN A 259 -14.98 13.48 4.10
CA ASN A 259 -13.88 13.35 3.14
C ASN A 259 -14.21 12.34 2.03
N SER A 260 -14.71 11.15 2.40
CA SER A 260 -15.12 10.14 1.42
C SER A 260 -16.36 10.59 0.62
N LEU A 261 -17.31 11.26 1.25
CA LEU A 261 -18.53 11.73 0.58
C LEU A 261 -18.23 12.78 -0.50
N VAL A 262 -17.40 13.79 -0.21
CA VAL A 262 -17.09 14.82 -1.23
C VAL A 262 -16.27 14.23 -2.38
N PHE A 263 -15.42 13.23 -2.11
CA PHE A 263 -14.67 12.55 -3.16
C PHE A 263 -15.60 11.69 -4.05
N TYR A 264 -16.51 10.94 -3.43
CA TYR A 264 -17.52 10.16 -4.16
C TYR A 264 -18.38 11.07 -5.05
N GLN A 265 -18.84 12.21 -4.53
CA GLN A 265 -19.61 13.18 -5.31
C GLN A 265 -18.83 13.69 -6.54
N ALA A 266 -17.53 13.99 -6.36
CA ALA A 266 -16.67 14.43 -7.46
C ALA A 266 -16.46 13.32 -8.51
N LEU A 267 -16.21 12.07 -8.07
CA LEU A 267 -16.09 10.91 -8.95
C LEU A 267 -17.39 10.69 -9.75
N HIS A 268 -18.53 10.71 -9.07
CA HIS A 268 -19.83 10.57 -9.72
C HIS A 268 -20.09 11.67 -10.76
N ALA A 269 -19.80 12.92 -10.42
CA ALA A 269 -19.96 14.05 -11.34
C ALA A 269 -19.03 13.95 -12.57
N ALA A 270 -17.87 13.32 -12.42
CA ALA A 270 -16.92 13.08 -13.51
C ALA A 270 -17.24 11.80 -14.34
N GLY A 271 -18.27 11.04 -13.96
CA GLY A 271 -18.63 9.78 -14.62
C GLY A 271 -17.68 8.62 -14.31
N VAL A 272 -16.91 8.72 -13.23
CA VAL A 272 -15.97 7.66 -12.80
C VAL A 272 -16.74 6.63 -11.96
N PRO A 273 -16.66 5.32 -12.30
CA PRO A 273 -17.27 4.28 -11.47
C PRO A 273 -16.69 4.30 -10.05
N ALA A 274 -17.56 4.39 -9.05
CA ALA A 274 -17.13 4.44 -7.65
C ALA A 274 -18.16 3.78 -6.73
N SER A 275 -17.68 3.12 -5.69
CA SER A 275 -18.51 2.58 -4.59
C SER A 275 -18.10 3.23 -3.27
N ILE A 276 -19.10 3.53 -2.42
CA ILE A 276 -18.87 4.08 -1.09
C ILE A 276 -19.64 3.29 -0.04
N HIS A 277 -18.93 2.93 1.05
CA HIS A 277 -19.52 2.27 2.21
C HIS A 277 -19.18 3.03 3.48
N ILE A 278 -20.19 3.60 4.13
CA ILE A 278 -20.05 4.29 5.40
C ILE A 278 -20.73 3.44 6.47
N PHE A 279 -19.93 2.98 7.43
CA PHE A 279 -20.41 2.17 8.54
C PHE A 279 -20.68 3.04 9.78
N PRO A 280 -21.74 2.79 10.53
CA PRO A 280 -22.11 3.65 11.67
C PRO A 280 -21.04 3.68 12.77
N TYR A 281 -20.27 2.59 12.89
CA TYR A 281 -19.24 2.42 13.92
C TYR A 281 -17.93 1.95 13.31
N GLY A 282 -16.80 2.24 13.98
CA GLY A 282 -15.46 1.81 13.56
C GLY A 282 -14.40 2.85 13.92
N GLY A 283 -14.80 4.11 14.01
CA GLY A 283 -13.88 5.20 14.28
C GLY A 283 -12.83 5.33 13.18
N HIS A 284 -11.62 5.75 13.57
CA HIS A 284 -10.49 5.88 12.65
C HIS A 284 -9.63 4.63 12.60
N GLY A 285 -9.22 4.21 11.40
CA GLY A 285 -8.21 3.16 11.25
C GLY A 285 -8.78 1.74 11.18
N TYR A 286 -9.68 1.50 10.26
CA TYR A 286 -10.13 0.14 9.93
C TYR A 286 -8.97 -0.78 9.56
N THR A 287 -9.04 -2.02 10.05
CA THR A 287 -8.07 -3.06 9.74
C THR A 287 -8.72 -4.17 8.90
N VAL A 288 -7.91 -5.00 8.27
CA VAL A 288 -8.41 -6.16 7.53
C VAL A 288 -8.82 -7.33 8.45
N ASN A 289 -8.43 -7.30 9.73
CA ASN A 289 -8.59 -8.44 10.63
C ASN A 289 -9.74 -8.30 11.61
N LYS A 290 -9.93 -7.09 12.17
CA LYS A 290 -10.92 -6.89 13.23
C LYS A 290 -11.49 -5.47 13.19
N ASN A 291 -12.81 -5.40 13.02
CA ASN A 291 -13.56 -4.15 13.03
C ASN A 291 -14.87 -4.36 13.80
N PRO A 292 -15.50 -3.32 14.38
CA PRO A 292 -16.76 -3.44 15.08
C PRO A 292 -17.94 -3.62 14.10
N GLY A 293 -18.92 -4.44 14.53
CA GLY A 293 -20.18 -4.59 13.83
C GLY A 293 -20.06 -4.92 12.34
N THR A 294 -20.87 -4.28 11.52
CA THR A 294 -20.91 -4.50 10.06
C THR A 294 -19.64 -4.02 9.33
N ALA A 295 -18.83 -3.17 9.95
CA ALA A 295 -17.54 -2.77 9.39
C ALA A 295 -16.55 -3.95 9.21
N THR A 296 -16.78 -5.07 9.89
CA THR A 296 -16.01 -6.30 9.67
C THR A 296 -16.14 -6.85 8.25
N MET A 297 -17.14 -6.41 7.48
CA MET A 297 -17.41 -6.89 6.12
C MET A 297 -16.54 -6.18 5.06
N TRP A 298 -15.90 -5.05 5.37
CA TRP A 298 -15.24 -4.24 4.35
C TRP A 298 -14.14 -4.99 3.56
N PRO A 299 -13.34 -5.91 4.13
CA PRO A 299 -12.36 -6.64 3.33
C PRO A 299 -13.02 -7.55 2.28
N SER A 300 -14.16 -8.17 2.62
CA SER A 300 -14.94 -8.98 1.67
C SER A 300 -15.57 -8.09 0.59
N ILE A 301 -16.12 -6.94 0.97
CA ILE A 301 -16.64 -5.95 0.02
C ILE A 301 -15.54 -5.53 -0.97
N ALA A 302 -14.32 -5.28 -0.49
CA ALA A 302 -13.21 -4.92 -1.36
C ALA A 302 -12.86 -6.03 -2.36
N MET A 303 -12.92 -7.30 -1.94
CA MET A 303 -12.66 -8.42 -2.84
C MET A 303 -13.75 -8.58 -3.90
N GLU A 304 -15.02 -8.49 -3.53
CA GLU A 304 -16.14 -8.58 -4.49
C GLU A 304 -16.14 -7.37 -5.45
N TRP A 305 -15.84 -6.17 -4.94
CA TRP A 305 -15.69 -4.99 -5.79
C TRP A 305 -14.53 -5.13 -6.80
N LEU A 306 -13.40 -5.73 -6.41
CA LEU A 306 -12.28 -5.97 -7.34
C LEU A 306 -12.66 -6.97 -8.44
N LYS A 307 -13.51 -7.97 -8.17
CA LYS A 307 -14.08 -8.87 -9.19
C LYS A 307 -15.01 -8.11 -10.12
N GLU A 308 -15.96 -7.36 -9.58
CA GLU A 308 -16.90 -6.54 -10.35
C GLU A 308 -16.17 -5.59 -11.31
N MET A 309 -15.09 -4.97 -10.85
CA MET A 309 -14.23 -4.10 -11.67
C MET A 309 -13.28 -4.88 -12.58
N LYS A 310 -13.32 -6.21 -12.60
CA LYS A 310 -12.45 -7.11 -13.40
C LYS A 310 -10.95 -6.96 -13.10
N MET A 311 -10.61 -6.52 -11.90
CA MET A 311 -9.22 -6.42 -11.45
C MET A 311 -8.66 -7.78 -11.04
N ILE A 312 -9.53 -8.68 -10.56
CA ILE A 312 -9.21 -10.07 -10.24
C ILE A 312 -10.26 -11.01 -10.89
N PRO A 313 -9.94 -12.29 -11.09
CA PRO A 313 -10.93 -13.28 -11.55
C PRO A 313 -12.11 -13.44 -10.59
N GLU A 314 -13.25 -13.94 -11.11
CA GLU A 314 -14.44 -14.29 -10.33
C GLU A 314 -14.20 -15.41 -9.30
#